data_1cb613061cdf43cea09d68ed7d8349dc
#
_entry.id   1cb613061cdf43cea09d68ed7d8349dc
#
_cell.length_a   1.000
_cell.length_b   1.000
_cell.length_c   1.000
_cell.angle_alpha   90.00
_cell.angle_beta   90.00
_cell.angle_gamma   90.00
#
_symmetry.space_group_name_H-M   'P 1'
#
loop_
_entity.id
_entity.type
_entity.pdbx_description
1 polymer ?
#
loop_
_entity_poly.entity_id
_entity_poly.type
_entity_poly.pdbx_seq_one_letter_code
_entity_poly.pdbx_strand_id
1 'polypeptide(L)'
;MKRSSTHAEELKLRLMTIELLQAAKQHYTYRELSSKTGLPVTVLSRYAKGHVLPNTERARTLWKILKKLVGLEAELGRKIRFNKNGYFDNTWIVGDFNILRQAASHALNTFAGRRVTIILTAAVDGIPLATMVADSLGVNLVIAKRNKEVGVPAFLEETYVLSNSGVTMTLYVPKNALKRRDSVLIVDDMIKTGETQAALINIIQRARAEVAGVYSLIAIGDDWRERITLPKGCPIEVVTKVRPK
;
A
#
# COMPACT_ATOMS: atom_id res chain seq x y z
N MET A 1 27.60 4.93 -12.29
CA MET A 1 27.99 3.54 -11.97
C MET A 1 26.73 2.73 -11.66
N LYS A 2 26.43 1.67 -12.42
CA LYS A 2 25.34 0.73 -12.05
C LYS A 2 25.78 -0.02 -10.79
N ARG A 3 25.08 0.14 -9.69
CA ARG A 3 25.28 -0.68 -8.49
C ARG A 3 25.14 -2.15 -8.89
N SER A 4 26.16 -2.95 -8.68
CA SER A 4 26.09 -4.42 -8.85
C SER A 4 25.04 -4.93 -7.89
N SER A 5 24.04 -5.67 -8.40
CA SER A 5 23.03 -6.30 -7.53
C SER A 5 23.70 -7.38 -6.68
N THR A 6 23.35 -7.42 -5.40
CA THR A 6 23.85 -8.47 -4.50
C THR A 6 23.18 -9.81 -4.83
N HIS A 7 23.80 -10.92 -4.46
CA HIS A 7 23.21 -12.26 -4.64
C HIS A 7 21.83 -12.39 -3.97
N ALA A 8 21.65 -11.78 -2.81
CA ALA A 8 20.37 -11.77 -2.10
C ALA A 8 19.28 -11.00 -2.88
N GLU A 9 19.63 -9.85 -3.47
CA GLU A 9 18.68 -9.08 -4.32
C GLU A 9 18.29 -9.86 -5.58
N GLU A 10 19.23 -10.57 -6.18
CA GLU A 10 18.95 -11.41 -7.35
C GLU A 10 18.05 -12.60 -7.00
N LEU A 11 18.30 -13.27 -5.89
CA LEU A 11 17.46 -14.36 -5.41
C LEU A 11 16.04 -13.86 -5.09
N LYS A 12 15.93 -12.72 -4.41
CA LYS A 12 14.64 -12.07 -4.13
C LYS A 12 13.86 -11.78 -5.41
N LEU A 13 14.51 -11.18 -6.43
CA LEU A 13 13.87 -10.94 -7.74
C LEU A 13 13.35 -12.22 -8.37
N ARG A 14 14.14 -13.30 -8.35
CA ARG A 14 13.76 -14.60 -8.95
C ARG A 14 12.55 -15.21 -8.25
N LEU A 15 12.47 -15.14 -6.92
CA LEU A 15 11.33 -15.60 -6.11
C LEU A 15 10.09 -14.75 -6.38
N MET A 16 10.19 -13.42 -6.31
CA MET A 16 9.09 -12.51 -6.60
C MET A 16 8.55 -12.68 -8.03
N THR A 17 9.41 -13.03 -9.00
CA THR A 17 8.97 -13.33 -10.38
C THR A 17 8.07 -14.56 -10.43
N ILE A 18 8.36 -15.59 -9.63
CA ILE A 18 7.50 -16.77 -9.52
C ILE A 18 6.16 -16.42 -8.89
N GLU A 19 6.15 -15.60 -7.84
CA GLU A 19 4.91 -15.14 -7.21
C GLU A 19 4.01 -14.38 -8.19
N LEU A 20 4.59 -13.48 -9.01
CA LEU A 20 3.84 -12.82 -10.08
C LEU A 20 3.34 -13.81 -11.15
N LEU A 21 4.11 -14.83 -11.48
CA LEU A 21 3.68 -15.85 -12.42
C LEU A 21 2.52 -16.69 -11.85
N GLN A 22 2.54 -17.00 -10.57
CA GLN A 22 1.44 -17.67 -9.87
C GLN A 22 0.19 -16.79 -9.83
N ALA A 23 0.32 -15.49 -9.56
CA ALA A 23 -0.77 -14.53 -9.65
C ALA A 23 -1.33 -14.45 -11.07
N ALA A 24 -0.46 -14.42 -12.08
CA ALA A 24 -0.88 -14.40 -13.48
C ALA A 24 -1.68 -15.65 -13.89
N LYS A 25 -1.40 -16.80 -13.25
CA LYS A 25 -2.14 -18.04 -13.49
C LYS A 25 -3.60 -17.99 -12.99
N GLN A 26 -3.95 -17.07 -12.13
CA GLN A 26 -5.34 -16.87 -11.73
C GLN A 26 -6.19 -16.23 -12.85
N HIS A 27 -5.55 -15.52 -13.79
CA HIS A 27 -6.21 -14.77 -14.86
C HIS A 27 -5.91 -15.29 -16.27
N TYR A 28 -4.82 -16.01 -16.44
CA TYR A 28 -4.32 -16.46 -17.76
C TYR A 28 -4.01 -17.95 -17.76
N THR A 29 -4.29 -18.61 -18.89
CA THR A 29 -3.82 -19.98 -19.14
C THR A 29 -2.32 -20.02 -19.41
N TYR A 30 -1.68 -21.17 -19.28
CA TYR A 30 -0.26 -21.31 -19.65
C TYR A 30 0.01 -21.04 -21.15
N ARG A 31 -0.96 -21.30 -22.04
CA ARG A 31 -0.85 -21.01 -23.47
C ARG A 31 -0.80 -19.50 -23.72
N GLU A 32 -1.69 -18.72 -23.09
CA GLU A 32 -1.70 -17.26 -23.16
C GLU A 32 -0.42 -16.66 -22.58
N LEU A 33 0.03 -17.16 -21.44
CA LEU A 33 1.29 -16.72 -20.84
C LEU A 33 2.50 -17.05 -21.73
N SER A 34 2.49 -18.22 -22.39
CA SER A 34 3.52 -18.61 -23.36
C SER A 34 3.58 -17.62 -24.54
N SER A 35 2.42 -17.28 -25.11
CA SER A 35 2.32 -16.26 -26.17
C SER A 35 2.82 -14.88 -25.74
N LYS A 36 2.50 -14.45 -24.49
CA LYS A 36 2.89 -13.13 -23.96
C LYS A 36 4.36 -13.05 -23.55
N THR A 37 4.93 -14.15 -23.09
CA THR A 37 6.29 -14.19 -22.53
C THR A 37 7.34 -14.75 -23.47
N GLY A 38 6.93 -15.43 -24.55
CA GLY A 38 7.81 -16.18 -25.45
C GLY A 38 8.42 -17.45 -24.83
N LEU A 39 7.99 -17.85 -23.62
CA LEU A 39 8.51 -19.02 -22.94
C LEU A 39 7.61 -20.25 -23.18
N PRO A 40 8.19 -21.45 -23.36
CA PRO A 40 7.41 -22.68 -23.48
C PRO A 40 6.50 -22.92 -22.25
N VAL A 41 5.32 -23.50 -22.50
CA VAL A 41 4.34 -23.86 -21.45
C VAL A 41 4.98 -24.71 -20.35
N THR A 42 5.82 -25.67 -20.73
CA THR A 42 6.53 -26.56 -19.79
C THR A 42 7.47 -25.81 -18.85
N VAL A 43 8.17 -24.79 -19.38
CA VAL A 43 9.07 -23.94 -18.58
C VAL A 43 8.26 -23.09 -17.58
N LEU A 44 7.19 -22.43 -18.04
CA LEU A 44 6.31 -21.63 -17.20
C LEU A 44 5.67 -22.48 -16.09
N SER A 45 5.20 -23.70 -16.43
CA SER A 45 4.64 -24.62 -15.44
C SER A 45 5.65 -25.03 -14.37
N ARG A 46 6.91 -25.33 -14.76
CA ARG A 46 7.97 -25.68 -13.80
C ARG A 46 8.33 -24.51 -12.88
N TYR A 47 8.34 -23.28 -13.41
CA TYR A 47 8.54 -22.07 -12.61
C TYR A 47 7.39 -21.84 -11.63
N ALA A 48 6.14 -21.86 -12.10
CA ALA A 48 4.97 -21.62 -11.27
C ALA A 48 4.82 -22.65 -10.14
N LYS A 49 5.24 -23.91 -10.38
CA LYS A 49 5.25 -24.98 -9.37
C LYS A 49 6.47 -24.93 -8.44
N GLY A 50 7.41 -24.02 -8.66
CA GLY A 50 8.62 -23.88 -7.83
C GLY A 50 9.67 -24.98 -8.04
N HIS A 51 9.51 -25.84 -9.04
CA HIS A 51 10.50 -26.89 -9.31
C HIS A 51 11.85 -26.35 -9.80
N VAL A 52 11.85 -25.19 -10.45
CA VAL A 52 13.04 -24.53 -10.98
C VAL A 52 12.85 -23.01 -10.85
N LEU A 53 13.91 -22.31 -10.45
CA LEU A 53 13.93 -20.85 -10.49
C LEU A 53 14.45 -20.36 -11.85
N PRO A 54 13.88 -19.29 -12.44
CA PRO A 54 14.49 -18.65 -13.60
C PRO A 54 15.88 -18.11 -13.22
N ASN A 55 16.83 -18.04 -14.16
CA ASN A 55 18.05 -17.29 -13.92
C ASN A 55 17.74 -15.79 -13.83
N THR A 56 18.67 -14.97 -13.35
CA THR A 56 18.46 -13.55 -13.05
C THR A 56 18.02 -12.75 -14.28
N GLU A 57 18.61 -13.01 -15.44
CA GLU A 57 18.26 -12.30 -16.68
C GLU A 57 16.84 -12.65 -17.15
N ARG A 58 16.51 -13.92 -17.16
CA ARG A 58 15.15 -14.39 -17.49
C ARG A 58 14.12 -13.90 -16.48
N ALA A 59 14.47 -13.87 -15.20
CA ALA A 59 13.62 -13.29 -14.17
C ALA A 59 13.32 -11.81 -14.44
N ARG A 60 14.34 -11.00 -14.80
CA ARG A 60 14.16 -9.58 -15.14
C ARG A 60 13.22 -9.39 -16.34
N THR A 61 13.39 -10.20 -17.38
CA THR A 61 12.53 -10.12 -18.58
C THR A 61 11.10 -10.53 -18.25
N LEU A 62 10.93 -11.67 -17.58
CA LEU A 62 9.63 -12.18 -17.18
C LEU A 62 8.91 -11.24 -16.21
N TRP A 63 9.64 -10.68 -15.23
CA TRP A 63 9.14 -9.68 -14.30
C TRP A 63 8.52 -8.48 -15.03
N LYS A 64 9.22 -7.89 -16.01
CA LYS A 64 8.72 -6.74 -16.75
C LYS A 64 7.39 -7.02 -17.45
N ILE A 65 7.24 -8.23 -18.02
CA ILE A 65 6.02 -8.64 -18.71
C ILE A 65 4.90 -8.89 -17.69
N LEU A 66 5.19 -9.68 -16.66
CA LEU A 66 4.19 -10.04 -15.64
C LEU A 66 3.72 -8.84 -14.84
N LYS A 67 4.61 -7.87 -14.51
CA LYS A 67 4.24 -6.64 -13.83
C LYS A 67 3.19 -5.85 -14.61
N LYS A 68 3.27 -5.83 -15.95
CA LYS A 68 2.25 -5.18 -16.78
C LYS A 68 0.92 -5.95 -16.81
N LEU A 69 0.96 -7.28 -16.66
CA LEU A 69 -0.22 -8.13 -16.75
C LEU A 69 -0.97 -8.24 -15.41
N VAL A 70 -0.24 -8.36 -14.31
CA VAL A 70 -0.78 -8.67 -12.98
C VAL A 70 -0.02 -7.93 -11.85
N GLY A 71 0.66 -6.85 -12.18
CA GLY A 71 1.24 -5.98 -11.15
C GLY A 71 0.15 -5.21 -10.39
N LEU A 72 0.52 -4.62 -9.27
CA LEU A 72 -0.39 -3.94 -8.34
C LEU A 72 -1.37 -2.99 -9.04
N GLU A 73 -0.88 -2.13 -9.94
CA GLU A 73 -1.74 -1.20 -10.68
C GLU A 73 -2.75 -1.93 -11.59
N ALA A 74 -2.33 -3.00 -12.26
CA ALA A 74 -3.21 -3.80 -13.12
C ALA A 74 -4.28 -4.54 -12.31
N GLU A 75 -3.93 -5.09 -11.15
CA GLU A 75 -4.88 -5.76 -10.26
C GLU A 75 -5.88 -4.75 -9.66
N LEU A 76 -5.41 -3.60 -9.20
CA LEU A 76 -6.29 -2.52 -8.74
C LEU A 76 -7.25 -2.09 -9.85
N GLY A 77 -6.75 -1.87 -11.06
CA GLY A 77 -7.57 -1.46 -12.21
C GLY A 77 -8.69 -2.45 -12.55
N ARG A 78 -8.48 -3.76 -12.32
CA ARG A 78 -9.51 -4.79 -12.53
C ARG A 78 -10.60 -4.76 -11.45
N LYS A 79 -10.28 -4.33 -10.23
CA LYS A 79 -11.17 -4.34 -9.08
C LYS A 79 -11.82 -3.00 -8.77
N ILE A 80 -11.30 -1.92 -9.33
CA ILE A 80 -11.91 -0.59 -9.21
C ILE A 80 -13.29 -0.60 -9.86
N ARG A 81 -14.32 -0.46 -9.03
CA ARG A 81 -15.72 -0.42 -9.48
C ARG A 81 -16.46 0.71 -8.76
N PHE A 82 -17.34 1.35 -9.51
CA PHE A 82 -18.29 2.30 -8.99
C PHE A 82 -19.69 1.70 -9.09
N ASN A 83 -20.50 1.89 -8.06
CA ASN A 83 -21.90 1.52 -8.12
C ASN A 83 -22.68 2.48 -9.04
N LYS A 84 -23.98 2.20 -9.24
CA LYS A 84 -24.87 3.02 -10.10
C LYS A 84 -24.97 4.48 -9.65
N ASN A 85 -24.71 4.75 -8.38
CA ASN A 85 -24.74 6.09 -7.78
C ASN A 85 -23.38 6.79 -7.75
N GLY A 86 -22.36 6.20 -8.40
CA GLY A 86 -21.01 6.76 -8.43
C GLY A 86 -20.19 6.56 -7.16
N TYR A 87 -20.67 5.76 -6.20
CA TYR A 87 -19.88 5.41 -5.01
C TYR A 87 -18.90 4.29 -5.31
N PHE A 88 -17.68 4.47 -4.84
CA PHE A 88 -16.61 3.49 -4.95
C PHE A 88 -16.77 2.39 -3.89
N ASP A 89 -16.67 1.13 -4.33
CA ASP A 89 -16.66 -0.05 -3.45
C ASP A 89 -15.23 -0.61 -3.36
N ASN A 90 -14.59 -0.47 -2.19
CA ASN A 90 -13.23 -0.93 -1.91
C ASN A 90 -13.17 -2.32 -1.27
N THR A 91 -14.31 -2.93 -0.94
CA THR A 91 -14.40 -4.22 -0.22
C THR A 91 -13.55 -5.32 -0.85
N TRP A 92 -13.60 -5.39 -2.19
CA TRP A 92 -12.85 -6.39 -2.96
C TRP A 92 -11.34 -6.11 -3.10
N ILE A 93 -10.90 -4.94 -2.65
CA ILE A 93 -9.50 -4.52 -2.64
C ILE A 93 -8.90 -4.73 -1.27
N VAL A 94 -9.55 -4.22 -0.21
CA VAL A 94 -9.05 -4.32 1.17
C VAL A 94 -9.05 -5.74 1.71
N GLY A 95 -9.89 -6.63 1.15
CA GLY A 95 -9.94 -8.06 1.47
C GLY A 95 -9.05 -8.94 0.59
N ASP A 96 -8.38 -8.39 -0.44
CA ASP A 96 -7.54 -9.20 -1.34
C ASP A 96 -6.10 -9.30 -0.85
N PHE A 97 -5.76 -10.45 -0.30
CA PHE A 97 -4.43 -10.72 0.24
C PHE A 97 -3.30 -10.54 -0.80
N ASN A 98 -3.53 -10.87 -2.07
CA ASN A 98 -2.51 -10.72 -3.11
C ASN A 98 -2.25 -9.24 -3.43
N ILE A 99 -3.29 -8.42 -3.48
CA ILE A 99 -3.17 -6.96 -3.62
C ILE A 99 -2.43 -6.38 -2.43
N LEU A 100 -2.84 -6.72 -1.20
CA LEU A 100 -2.22 -6.22 0.02
C LEU A 100 -0.74 -6.57 0.12
N ARG A 101 -0.36 -7.81 -0.24
CA ARG A 101 1.04 -8.25 -0.27
C ARG A 101 1.86 -7.51 -1.31
N GLN A 102 1.34 -7.33 -2.52
CA GLN A 102 2.01 -6.54 -3.56
C GLN A 102 2.15 -5.07 -3.14
N ALA A 103 1.12 -4.51 -2.51
CA ALA A 103 1.12 -3.15 -1.98
C ALA A 103 2.17 -2.96 -0.88
N ALA A 104 2.28 -3.91 0.05
CA ALA A 104 3.29 -3.88 1.10
C ALA A 104 4.71 -3.93 0.53
N SER A 105 4.95 -4.80 -0.48
CA SER A 105 6.23 -4.84 -1.20
C SER A 105 6.52 -3.54 -1.97
N HIS A 106 5.49 -2.92 -2.53
CA HIS A 106 5.60 -1.62 -3.20
C HIS A 106 5.96 -0.52 -2.19
N ALA A 107 5.27 -0.46 -1.05
CA ALA A 107 5.56 0.49 0.03
C ALA A 107 7.00 0.31 0.56
N LEU A 108 7.45 -0.92 0.82
CA LEU A 108 8.82 -1.23 1.24
C LEU A 108 9.85 -0.64 0.25
N ASN A 109 9.64 -0.80 -1.04
CA ASN A 109 10.55 -0.27 -2.07
C ASN A 109 10.49 1.26 -2.16
N THR A 110 9.31 1.84 -2.06
CA THR A 110 9.10 3.31 -2.16
C THR A 110 9.73 4.05 -0.98
N PHE A 111 9.61 3.48 0.21
CA PHE A 111 10.16 4.07 1.45
C PHE A 111 11.53 3.51 1.83
N ALA A 112 12.16 2.71 0.96
CA ALA A 112 13.52 2.23 1.16
C ALA A 112 14.50 3.39 1.36
N GLY A 113 15.32 3.30 2.42
CA GLY A 113 16.28 4.36 2.79
C GLY A 113 15.67 5.52 3.60
N ARG A 114 14.34 5.52 3.86
CA ARG A 114 13.71 6.43 4.81
C ARG A 114 13.60 5.77 6.17
N ARG A 115 13.79 6.57 7.20
CA ARG A 115 13.53 6.09 8.56
C ARG A 115 12.03 6.04 8.78
N VAL A 116 11.49 4.83 8.94
CA VAL A 116 10.10 4.57 9.38
C VAL A 116 10.19 3.75 10.65
N THR A 117 9.54 4.16 11.73
CA THR A 117 9.55 3.45 13.03
C THR A 117 8.16 2.95 13.43
N ILE A 118 7.12 3.58 12.88
CA ILE A 118 5.72 3.25 13.17
C ILE A 118 4.88 3.47 11.92
N ILE A 119 3.90 2.60 11.72
CA ILE A 119 2.81 2.80 10.77
C ILE A 119 1.61 3.37 11.54
N LEU A 120 0.93 4.37 10.97
CA LEU A 120 -0.30 4.92 11.50
C LEU A 120 -1.40 4.81 10.43
N THR A 121 -2.54 4.29 10.81
CA THR A 121 -3.73 4.20 9.95
C THR A 121 -4.99 4.62 10.69
N ALA A 122 -6.04 4.99 9.94
CA ALA A 122 -7.36 5.19 10.50
C ALA A 122 -8.21 3.90 10.38
N ALA A 123 -8.99 3.58 11.39
CA ALA A 123 -9.94 2.49 11.33
C ALA A 123 -11.08 2.83 10.34
N VAL A 124 -11.56 1.87 9.51
CA VAL A 124 -11.41 0.42 9.59
C VAL A 124 -10.62 -0.11 8.36
N ASP A 125 -10.89 0.41 7.15
CA ASP A 125 -10.51 -0.19 5.87
C ASP A 125 -9.00 -0.10 5.58
N GLY A 126 -8.30 0.88 6.16
CA GLY A 126 -6.84 0.99 6.07
C GLY A 126 -6.07 -0.06 6.87
N ILE A 127 -6.71 -0.72 7.87
CA ILE A 127 -6.02 -1.65 8.79
C ILE A 127 -5.36 -2.83 8.07
N PRO A 128 -6.03 -3.56 7.16
CA PRO A 128 -5.42 -4.70 6.49
C PRO A 128 -4.14 -4.33 5.75
N LEU A 129 -4.18 -3.24 4.98
CA LEU A 129 -3.00 -2.73 4.27
C LEU A 129 -1.89 -2.30 5.23
N ALA A 130 -2.24 -1.52 6.24
CA ALA A 130 -1.28 -1.02 7.23
C ALA A 130 -0.59 -2.16 7.99
N THR A 131 -1.30 -3.24 8.31
CA THR A 131 -0.75 -4.44 8.93
C THR A 131 0.30 -5.09 8.03
N MET A 132 0.00 -5.27 6.75
CA MET A 132 0.94 -5.87 5.79
C MET A 132 2.18 -4.98 5.54
N VAL A 133 1.99 -3.66 5.52
CA VAL A 133 3.10 -2.70 5.39
C VAL A 133 3.97 -2.71 6.65
N ALA A 134 3.37 -2.75 7.84
CA ALA A 134 4.09 -2.82 9.12
C ALA A 134 4.94 -4.10 9.21
N ASP A 135 4.37 -5.25 8.85
CA ASP A 135 5.08 -6.53 8.76
C ASP A 135 6.28 -6.45 7.80
N SER A 136 6.05 -5.94 6.58
CA SER A 136 7.10 -5.83 5.56
C SER A 136 8.25 -4.89 5.94
N LEU A 137 7.97 -3.84 6.72
CA LEU A 137 8.96 -2.89 7.23
C LEU A 137 9.56 -3.30 8.58
N GLY A 138 9.00 -4.32 9.26
CA GLY A 138 9.43 -4.77 10.57
C GLY A 138 9.19 -3.74 11.68
N VAL A 139 8.07 -2.98 11.63
CA VAL A 139 7.73 -1.91 12.57
C VAL A 139 6.34 -2.11 13.19
N ASN A 140 6.06 -1.40 14.27
CA ASN A 140 4.75 -1.47 14.92
C ASN A 140 3.68 -0.68 14.17
N LEU A 141 2.42 -1.09 14.36
CA LEU A 141 1.22 -0.45 13.85
C LEU A 141 0.47 0.27 14.98
N VAL A 142 0.06 1.50 14.71
CA VAL A 142 -0.86 2.29 15.54
C VAL A 142 -2.12 2.53 14.74
N ILE A 143 -3.28 2.32 15.36
CA ILE A 143 -4.59 2.50 14.74
C ILE A 143 -5.30 3.67 15.41
N ALA A 144 -5.59 4.71 14.63
CA ALA A 144 -6.45 5.80 15.05
C ALA A 144 -7.92 5.33 14.97
N LYS A 145 -8.62 5.34 16.09
CA LYS A 145 -9.99 4.85 16.21
C LYS A 145 -10.98 6.00 16.33
N ARG A 146 -12.24 5.74 15.99
CA ARG A 146 -13.33 6.72 16.11
C ARG A 146 -13.91 6.82 17.53
N ASN A 147 -13.61 5.85 18.38
CA ASN A 147 -14.08 5.79 19.77
C ASN A 147 -12.91 5.61 20.73
N LYS A 148 -13.00 6.19 21.91
CA LYS A 148 -12.07 5.97 23.03
C LYS A 148 -12.24 4.55 23.57
N GLU A 149 -11.13 3.87 23.87
CA GLU A 149 -11.16 2.56 24.50
C GLU A 149 -11.18 2.67 26.02
N VAL A 150 -12.01 1.84 26.64
CA VAL A 150 -12.01 1.68 28.08
C VAL A 150 -10.68 1.10 28.52
N GLY A 151 -10.05 1.69 29.51
CA GLY A 151 -8.72 1.26 30.01
C GLY A 151 -7.53 2.01 29.42
N VAL A 152 -7.73 2.88 28.44
CA VAL A 152 -6.69 3.81 27.95
C VAL A 152 -6.83 5.16 28.68
N PRO A 153 -5.83 5.59 29.49
CA PRO A 153 -6.00 6.74 30.37
C PRO A 153 -5.99 8.10 29.66
N ALA A 154 -5.36 8.19 28.50
CA ALA A 154 -5.24 9.45 27.76
C ALA A 154 -5.08 9.22 26.25
N PHE A 155 -5.63 10.13 25.48
CA PHE A 155 -5.59 10.11 24.02
C PHE A 155 -5.02 11.41 23.44
N LEU A 156 -4.38 11.28 22.29
CA LEU A 156 -4.26 12.34 21.30
C LEU A 156 -5.54 12.27 20.46
N GLU A 157 -6.18 13.39 20.25
CA GLU A 157 -7.44 13.45 19.48
C GLU A 157 -7.40 14.60 18.48
N GLU A 158 -8.02 14.37 17.35
CA GLU A 158 -8.19 15.35 16.28
C GLU A 158 -9.59 15.25 15.71
N THR A 159 -10.27 16.39 15.67
CA THR A 159 -11.63 16.52 15.14
C THR A 159 -11.58 17.23 13.80
N TYR A 160 -12.29 16.70 12.82
CA TYR A 160 -12.41 17.26 11.49
C TYR A 160 -13.81 17.09 10.93
N VAL A 161 -14.15 17.88 9.93
CA VAL A 161 -15.46 17.84 9.27
C VAL A 161 -15.30 17.20 7.90
N LEU A 162 -16.12 16.20 7.61
CA LEU A 162 -16.18 15.58 6.27
C LEU A 162 -16.87 16.55 5.31
N SER A 163 -16.14 17.09 4.33
CA SER A 163 -16.63 18.09 3.37
C SER A 163 -17.85 17.62 2.59
N ASN A 164 -17.96 16.30 2.33
CA ASN A 164 -19.05 15.76 1.53
C ASN A 164 -20.38 15.62 2.28
N SER A 165 -20.36 15.63 3.61
CA SER A 165 -21.57 15.37 4.42
C SER A 165 -21.76 16.36 5.57
N GLY A 166 -20.78 17.22 5.86
CA GLY A 166 -20.81 18.09 7.02
C GLY A 166 -20.71 17.36 8.37
N VAL A 167 -20.51 16.04 8.35
CA VAL A 167 -20.40 15.23 9.57
C VAL A 167 -19.07 15.49 10.26
N THR A 168 -19.13 15.77 11.56
CA THR A 168 -17.95 15.91 12.40
C THR A 168 -17.44 14.53 12.83
N MET A 169 -16.16 14.29 12.60
CA MET A 169 -15.46 13.05 12.94
C MET A 169 -14.31 13.34 13.89
N THR A 170 -14.09 12.46 14.86
CA THR A 170 -12.92 12.54 15.75
C THR A 170 -12.12 11.25 15.68
N LEU A 171 -10.81 11.38 15.57
CA LEU A 171 -9.86 10.26 15.65
C LEU A 171 -9.14 10.29 17.00
N TYR A 172 -8.98 9.13 17.59
CA TYR A 172 -8.34 8.92 18.89
C TYR A 172 -7.16 7.98 18.74
N VAL A 173 -6.00 8.39 19.23
CA VAL A 173 -4.78 7.58 19.33
C VAL A 173 -4.33 7.57 20.79
N PRO A 174 -4.04 6.43 21.43
CA PRO A 174 -3.49 6.41 22.78
C PRO A 174 -2.24 7.29 22.87
N LYS A 175 -2.20 8.17 23.87
CA LYS A 175 -1.14 9.21 23.99
C LYS A 175 0.27 8.63 24.00
N ASN A 176 0.43 7.41 24.53
CA ASN A 176 1.73 6.74 24.62
C ASN A 176 2.09 5.88 23.38
N ALA A 177 1.18 5.79 22.40
CA ALA A 177 1.42 4.99 21.19
C ALA A 177 2.37 5.66 20.21
N LEU A 178 2.47 6.99 20.23
CA LEU A 178 3.41 7.77 19.42
C LEU A 178 4.39 8.53 20.35
N LYS A 179 5.67 8.47 20.00
CA LYS A 179 6.75 9.10 20.78
C LYS A 179 7.44 10.18 19.95
N ARG A 180 8.02 11.18 20.61
CA ARG A 180 8.75 12.30 19.95
C ARG A 180 9.85 11.85 18.96
N ARG A 181 10.43 10.66 19.15
CA ARG A 181 11.49 10.13 18.27
C ARG A 181 10.96 9.28 17.13
N ASP A 182 9.65 9.10 17.03
CA ASP A 182 9.08 8.28 15.97
C ASP A 182 9.08 9.04 14.65
N SER A 183 9.26 8.27 13.60
CA SER A 183 9.09 8.67 12.21
C SER A 183 7.96 7.83 11.64
N VAL A 184 6.82 8.45 11.40
CA VAL A 184 5.53 7.79 11.20
C VAL A 184 5.17 7.80 9.72
N LEU A 185 4.94 6.63 9.14
CA LEU A 185 4.35 6.49 7.82
C LEU A 185 2.83 6.30 7.98
N ILE A 186 2.07 7.22 7.39
CA ILE A 186 0.61 7.09 7.29
C ILE A 186 0.31 6.12 6.15
N VAL A 187 -0.49 5.09 6.44
CA VAL A 187 -0.93 4.10 5.44
C VAL A 187 -2.45 4.03 5.46
N ASP A 188 -3.06 4.17 4.29
CA ASP A 188 -4.50 4.09 4.13
C ASP A 188 -4.86 3.36 2.82
N ASP A 189 -6.04 2.76 2.75
CA ASP A 189 -6.51 2.12 1.52
C ASP A 189 -6.87 3.16 0.45
N MET A 190 -7.48 4.27 0.87
CA MET A 190 -8.00 5.28 -0.05
C MET A 190 -7.87 6.71 0.49
N ILE A 191 -7.49 7.63 -0.40
CA ILE A 191 -7.58 9.07 -0.18
C ILE A 191 -8.70 9.64 -1.06
N LYS A 192 -9.69 10.27 -0.45
CA LYS A 192 -10.78 10.94 -1.18
C LYS A 192 -10.64 12.45 -1.12
N THR A 193 -10.85 13.01 0.04
CA THR A 193 -10.79 14.47 0.28
C THR A 193 -9.58 14.90 1.09
N GLY A 194 -8.84 13.96 1.68
CA GLY A 194 -7.61 14.20 2.42
C GLY A 194 -7.79 14.61 3.88
N GLU A 195 -9.04 14.78 4.39
CA GLU A 195 -9.30 15.21 5.77
C GLU A 195 -8.78 14.22 6.80
N THR A 196 -8.98 12.91 6.54
CA THR A 196 -8.48 11.84 7.42
C THR A 196 -6.97 11.89 7.53
N GLN A 197 -6.26 12.02 6.38
CA GLN A 197 -4.81 12.10 6.36
C GLN A 197 -4.30 13.37 7.04
N ALA A 198 -4.97 14.51 6.84
CA ALA A 198 -4.65 15.76 7.53
C ALA A 198 -4.82 15.62 9.04
N ALA A 199 -5.91 14.98 9.49
CA ALA A 199 -6.13 14.72 10.91
C ALA A 199 -5.05 13.81 11.51
N LEU A 200 -4.62 12.75 10.79
CA LEU A 200 -3.51 11.89 11.22
C LEU A 200 -2.19 12.66 11.31
N ILE A 201 -1.91 13.56 10.36
CA ILE A 201 -0.72 14.42 10.39
C ILE A 201 -0.75 15.31 11.64
N ASN A 202 -1.89 15.93 11.96
CA ASN A 202 -2.04 16.76 13.15
C ASN A 202 -1.82 15.96 14.44
N ILE A 203 -2.30 14.72 14.51
CA ILE A 203 -2.03 13.81 15.64
C ILE A 203 -0.54 13.54 15.79
N ILE A 204 0.18 13.25 14.69
CA ILE A 204 1.62 13.05 14.70
C ILE A 204 2.36 14.29 15.20
N GLN A 205 1.96 15.48 14.74
CA GLN A 205 2.55 16.76 15.18
C GLN A 205 2.30 17.02 16.66
N ARG A 206 1.10 16.73 17.19
CA ARG A 206 0.78 16.82 18.63
C ARG A 206 1.60 15.85 19.47
N ALA A 207 1.94 14.67 18.93
CA ALA A 207 2.88 13.73 19.55
C ALA A 207 4.33 14.23 19.50
N ARG A 208 4.61 15.31 18.76
CA ARG A 208 5.96 15.81 18.44
C ARG A 208 6.80 14.76 17.69
N ALA A 209 6.16 13.87 16.97
CA ALA A 209 6.78 12.88 16.08
C ALA A 209 6.94 13.47 14.67
N GLU A 210 7.74 12.79 13.84
CA GLU A 210 7.98 13.18 12.46
C GLU A 210 7.07 12.39 11.50
N VAL A 211 6.64 13.01 10.40
CA VAL A 211 5.94 12.33 9.32
C VAL A 211 6.98 11.81 8.33
N ALA A 212 7.04 10.50 8.12
CA ALA A 212 7.90 9.85 7.12
C ALA A 212 7.32 9.96 5.70
N GLY A 213 6.01 10.00 5.59
CA GLY A 213 5.26 10.10 4.35
C GLY A 213 3.83 9.60 4.48
N VAL A 214 3.13 9.57 3.34
CA VAL A 214 1.79 8.99 3.19
C VAL A 214 1.82 7.96 2.08
N TYR A 215 1.23 6.80 2.31
CA TYR A 215 1.07 5.73 1.34
C TYR A 215 -0.40 5.33 1.23
N SER A 216 -0.94 5.30 0.02
CA SER A 216 -2.31 4.84 -0.24
C SER A 216 -2.40 4.04 -1.53
N LEU A 217 -3.34 3.09 -1.59
CA LEU A 217 -3.60 2.33 -2.82
C LEU A 217 -4.31 3.18 -3.88
N ILE A 218 -5.29 3.96 -3.44
CA ILE A 218 -6.18 4.69 -4.35
C ILE A 218 -6.34 6.13 -3.91
N ALA A 219 -6.30 7.06 -4.85
CA ALA A 219 -6.81 8.40 -4.64
C ALA A 219 -7.95 8.69 -5.62
N ILE A 220 -9.02 9.30 -5.12
CA ILE A 220 -10.15 9.75 -5.92
C ILE A 220 -10.03 11.25 -6.15
N GLY A 221 -9.90 11.64 -7.43
CA GLY A 221 -9.66 13.04 -7.79
C GLY A 221 -8.30 13.57 -7.35
N ASP A 222 -8.14 14.87 -7.31
CA ASP A 222 -6.90 15.56 -6.92
C ASP A 222 -7.08 16.58 -5.79
N ASP A 223 -8.32 16.87 -5.35
CA ASP A 223 -8.66 17.89 -4.33
C ASP A 223 -7.99 17.67 -2.97
N TRP A 224 -7.68 16.41 -2.65
CA TRP A 224 -6.98 16.02 -1.43
C TRP A 224 -5.58 16.63 -1.31
N ARG A 225 -4.95 17.03 -2.44
CA ARG A 225 -3.58 17.58 -2.45
C ARG A 225 -3.49 18.92 -1.73
N GLU A 226 -4.54 19.73 -1.80
CA GLU A 226 -4.59 21.04 -1.15
C GLU A 226 -4.68 20.93 0.38
N ARG A 227 -5.23 19.80 0.87
CA ARG A 227 -5.42 19.58 2.32
C ARG A 227 -4.27 18.86 3.00
N ILE A 228 -3.56 18.00 2.26
CA ILE A 228 -2.45 17.25 2.85
C ILE A 228 -1.18 18.09 2.75
N THR A 229 -0.84 18.76 3.85
CA THR A 229 0.40 19.54 3.94
C THR A 229 1.46 18.72 4.67
N LEU A 230 2.53 18.37 3.96
CA LEU A 230 3.66 17.62 4.50
C LEU A 230 4.93 18.48 4.57
N PRO A 231 5.87 18.15 5.47
CA PRO A 231 7.20 18.74 5.47
C PRO A 231 7.90 18.57 4.12
N LYS A 232 8.76 19.50 3.76
CA LYS A 232 9.50 19.46 2.50
C LYS A 232 10.29 18.16 2.36
N GLY A 233 10.09 17.46 1.24
CA GLY A 233 10.76 16.19 0.97
C GLY A 233 10.05 14.93 1.53
N CYS A 234 8.92 15.09 2.24
CA CYS A 234 8.05 13.97 2.60
C CYS A 234 7.21 13.53 1.38
N PRO A 235 7.26 12.26 0.96
CA PRO A 235 6.49 11.78 -0.18
C PRO A 235 5.04 11.50 0.19
N ILE A 236 4.16 11.73 -0.78
CA ILE A 236 2.84 11.13 -0.83
C ILE A 236 2.86 10.16 -2.00
N GLU A 237 2.76 8.88 -1.71
CA GLU A 237 2.69 7.83 -2.72
C GLU A 237 1.27 7.31 -2.84
N VAL A 238 0.72 7.38 -4.02
CA VAL A 238 -0.58 6.83 -4.39
C VAL A 238 -0.38 5.90 -5.56
N VAL A 239 -0.72 4.62 -5.39
CA VAL A 239 -0.50 3.60 -6.42
C VAL A 239 -1.37 3.86 -7.65
N THR A 240 -2.63 4.17 -7.45
CA THR A 240 -3.59 4.39 -8.56
C THR A 240 -4.47 5.58 -8.27
N LYS A 241 -4.64 6.44 -9.29
CA LYS A 241 -5.59 7.54 -9.24
C LYS A 241 -6.83 7.21 -10.06
N VAL A 242 -7.97 7.52 -9.48
CA VAL A 242 -9.28 7.32 -10.11
C VAL A 242 -9.97 8.66 -10.25
N ARG A 243 -10.49 8.96 -11.42
CA ARG A 243 -11.31 10.15 -11.63
C ARG A 243 -12.73 9.86 -11.14
N PRO A 244 -13.33 10.73 -10.32
CA PRO A 244 -14.75 10.63 -10.03
C PRO A 244 -15.52 10.76 -11.36
N LYS A 245 -16.55 9.94 -11.53
CA LYS A 245 -17.48 10.07 -12.65
C LYS A 245 -18.47 11.18 -12.39
#